data_35382c5bc8bb5d23547f60ccbe4d4113
#
_entry.id   35382c5bc8bb5d23547f60ccbe4d4113
#
_cell.length_a   1.000
_cell.length_b   1.000
_cell.length_c   1.000
_cell.angle_alpha   90.00
_cell.angle_beta   90.00
_cell.angle_gamma   90.00
#
_symmetry.space_group_name_H-M   'P 1'
#
loop_
_entity.id
_entity.type
_entity.pdbx_description
1 polymer ?
#
loop_
_entity_poly.entity_id
_entity_poly.type
_entity_poly.pdbx_seq_one_letter_code
_entity_poly.pdbx_strand_id
1 'polypeptide(L)'
;MTRSDPGIRRILVALDASADSAAALEAAVALAARLEAELTGLFVEDIEIVRAAGLPFAREIRVFQRAPRSINAAELEAQLRARARAIERMLARSAGEADVRFRFRRVRGRVDAEVLAATGDVDLVVLGRAGHSPLARRRLGSTARAMLARGSRPVLLLGRRAQLREPVFAVFDGSEAAVRALAVAVDLARRGPQPLHVLVTADSAERVAALQAEARRALAPEGGNAVLHRIVGADSARLAEIACEAGAGVLVAPASDPTLDAAALPAALDAAGCPLLLVR
;
A
#
# COMPACT_ATOMS: atom_id res chain seq x y z
N MET A 1 29.89 -6.31 11.52
CA MET A 1 28.46 -6.04 11.59
C MET A 1 27.90 -6.33 10.22
N THR A 2 27.26 -7.47 10.04
CA THR A 2 26.62 -7.92 8.81
C THR A 2 25.49 -6.95 8.48
N ARG A 3 25.61 -6.24 7.36
CA ARG A 3 24.50 -5.46 6.78
C ARG A 3 23.32 -6.42 6.57
N SER A 4 22.30 -6.28 7.38
CA SER A 4 20.99 -6.82 7.01
C SER A 4 20.57 -6.03 5.79
N ASP A 5 20.65 -6.65 4.61
CA ASP A 5 20.12 -6.13 3.37
C ASP A 5 18.59 -6.01 3.55
N PRO A 6 18.01 -4.81 3.70
CA PRO A 6 16.57 -4.64 3.91
C PRO A 6 15.79 -4.76 2.61
N GLY A 7 16.38 -5.42 1.61
CA GLY A 7 15.79 -5.54 0.29
C GLY A 7 14.41 -6.19 0.34
N ILE A 8 13.42 -5.52 -0.23
CA ILE A 8 12.08 -6.09 -0.43
C ILE A 8 12.20 -7.20 -1.47
N ARG A 9 12.10 -8.46 -1.03
CA ARG A 9 12.21 -9.66 -1.88
C ARG A 9 10.89 -10.40 -2.04
N ARG A 10 9.93 -10.16 -1.16
CA ARG A 10 8.63 -10.82 -1.15
C ARG A 10 7.54 -9.80 -0.94
N ILE A 11 6.66 -9.69 -1.91
CA ILE A 11 5.55 -8.73 -1.93
C ILE A 11 4.23 -9.49 -1.84
N LEU A 12 3.34 -9.08 -0.94
CA LEU A 12 1.97 -9.55 -0.86
C LEU A 12 1.04 -8.49 -1.47
N VAL A 13 0.17 -8.86 -2.39
CA VAL A 13 -0.92 -8.01 -2.84
C VAL A 13 -2.26 -8.65 -2.48
N ALA A 14 -3.11 -7.91 -1.75
CA ALA A 14 -4.45 -8.36 -1.44
C ALA A 14 -5.42 -7.97 -2.56
N LEU A 15 -6.16 -8.94 -3.08
CA LEU A 15 -6.99 -8.82 -4.27
C LEU A 15 -8.44 -9.18 -3.97
N ASP A 16 -9.37 -8.33 -4.38
CA ASP A 16 -10.81 -8.52 -4.17
C ASP A 16 -11.65 -8.30 -5.43
N ALA A 17 -11.01 -8.13 -6.60
CA ALA A 17 -11.61 -7.77 -7.87
C ALA A 17 -12.25 -6.38 -7.93
N SER A 18 -11.95 -5.47 -7.00
CA SER A 18 -12.29 -4.06 -7.10
C SER A 18 -11.34 -3.32 -8.06
N ALA A 19 -11.73 -2.13 -8.50
CA ALA A 19 -10.84 -1.28 -9.29
C ALA A 19 -9.59 -0.84 -8.50
N ASP A 20 -9.73 -0.69 -7.18
CA ASP A 20 -8.61 -0.34 -6.29
C ASP A 20 -7.62 -1.51 -6.18
N SER A 21 -8.12 -2.76 -6.14
CA SER A 21 -7.25 -3.94 -6.12
C SER A 21 -6.57 -4.20 -7.47
N ALA A 22 -7.20 -3.82 -8.58
CA ALA A 22 -6.56 -3.89 -9.89
C ALA A 22 -5.37 -2.91 -9.99
N ALA A 23 -5.56 -1.65 -9.54
CA ALA A 23 -4.46 -0.69 -9.46
C ALA A 23 -3.34 -1.15 -8.51
N ALA A 24 -3.72 -1.78 -7.37
CA ALA A 24 -2.77 -2.37 -6.44
C ALA A 24 -1.96 -3.51 -7.08
N LEU A 25 -2.60 -4.34 -7.91
CA LEU A 25 -1.91 -5.40 -8.64
C LEU A 25 -0.89 -4.84 -9.65
N GLU A 26 -1.29 -3.87 -10.47
CA GLU A 26 -0.40 -3.22 -11.44
C GLU A 26 0.84 -2.64 -10.74
N ALA A 27 0.64 -1.92 -9.63
CA ALA A 27 1.73 -1.36 -8.86
C ALA A 27 2.61 -2.43 -8.19
N ALA A 28 2.00 -3.51 -7.67
CA ALA A 28 2.73 -4.62 -7.07
C ALA A 28 3.60 -5.36 -8.09
N VAL A 29 3.09 -5.57 -9.30
CA VAL A 29 3.85 -6.18 -10.41
C VAL A 29 5.00 -5.28 -10.84
N ALA A 30 4.75 -3.98 -11.06
CA ALA A 30 5.79 -3.01 -11.42
C ALA A 30 6.89 -2.94 -10.35
N LEU A 31 6.51 -2.97 -9.07
CA LEU A 31 7.44 -2.96 -7.95
C LEU A 31 8.23 -4.28 -7.85
N ALA A 32 7.56 -5.43 -8.03
CA ALA A 32 8.20 -6.74 -8.01
C ALA A 32 9.22 -6.88 -9.15
N ALA A 33 8.88 -6.44 -10.36
CA ALA A 33 9.80 -6.39 -11.48
C ALA A 33 11.01 -5.48 -11.21
N ARG A 34 10.75 -4.28 -10.64
CA ARG A 34 11.81 -3.31 -10.33
C ARG A 34 12.76 -3.81 -9.25
N LEU A 35 12.25 -4.54 -8.23
CA LEU A 35 13.04 -5.03 -7.09
C LEU A 35 13.51 -6.48 -7.25
N GLU A 36 13.18 -7.14 -8.37
CA GLU A 36 13.41 -8.58 -8.59
C GLU A 36 12.82 -9.46 -7.47
N ALA A 37 11.65 -9.03 -6.96
CA ALA A 37 10.94 -9.65 -5.85
C ALA A 37 9.94 -10.71 -6.33
N GLU A 38 9.62 -11.67 -5.46
CA GLU A 38 8.52 -12.62 -5.66
C GLU A 38 7.19 -11.97 -5.23
N LEU A 39 6.15 -12.15 -6.06
CA LEU A 39 4.83 -11.60 -5.82
C LEU A 39 3.86 -12.70 -5.35
N THR A 40 3.19 -12.49 -4.21
CA THR A 40 2.09 -13.33 -3.75
C THR A 40 0.76 -12.57 -3.87
N GLY A 41 -0.13 -13.04 -4.74
CA GLY A 41 -1.51 -12.56 -4.79
C GLY A 41 -2.38 -13.32 -3.79
N LEU A 42 -3.03 -12.60 -2.88
CA LEU A 42 -3.92 -13.17 -1.87
C LEU A 42 -5.37 -12.79 -2.16
N PHE A 43 -6.23 -13.79 -2.36
CA PHE A 43 -7.67 -13.63 -2.40
C PHE A 43 -8.30 -14.27 -1.17
N VAL A 44 -9.05 -13.49 -0.39
CA VAL A 44 -9.77 -13.98 0.79
C VAL A 44 -11.25 -14.09 0.48
N GLU A 45 -11.80 -15.30 0.60
CA GLU A 45 -13.25 -15.52 0.62
C GLU A 45 -13.78 -15.13 2.00
N ASP A 46 -14.50 -14.02 2.06
CA ASP A 46 -15.03 -13.50 3.32
C ASP A 46 -16.04 -14.47 3.93
N ILE A 47 -15.67 -15.06 5.06
CA ILE A 47 -16.50 -16.01 5.77
C ILE A 47 -17.79 -15.38 6.32
N GLU A 48 -17.79 -14.07 6.57
CA GLU A 48 -18.99 -13.38 7.06
C GLU A 48 -20.06 -13.31 5.97
N ILE A 49 -19.66 -13.08 4.73
CA ILE A 49 -20.56 -13.11 3.57
C ILE A 49 -21.10 -14.53 3.35
N VAL A 50 -20.23 -15.54 3.46
CA VAL A 50 -20.64 -16.96 3.31
C VAL A 50 -21.62 -17.37 4.41
N ARG A 51 -21.35 -16.98 5.66
CA ARG A 51 -22.26 -17.24 6.80
C ARG A 51 -23.58 -16.50 6.66
N ALA A 52 -23.56 -15.24 6.26
CA ALA A 52 -24.76 -14.44 6.03
C ALA A 52 -25.65 -15.08 4.94
N ALA A 53 -25.06 -15.62 3.89
CA ALA A 53 -25.79 -16.30 2.82
C ALA A 53 -26.51 -17.60 3.27
N GLY A 54 -26.05 -18.22 4.35
CA GLY A 54 -26.68 -19.40 4.96
C GLY A 54 -27.89 -19.09 5.84
N LEU A 55 -28.19 -17.82 6.12
CA LEU A 55 -29.32 -17.43 6.96
C LEU A 55 -30.64 -17.45 6.14
N PRO A 56 -31.75 -18.01 6.67
CA PRO A 56 -33.00 -18.19 5.93
C PRO A 56 -33.66 -16.88 5.48
N PHE A 57 -33.34 -15.77 6.16
CA PHE A 57 -33.89 -14.45 5.90
C PHE A 57 -32.91 -13.51 5.15
N ALA A 58 -31.71 -14.00 4.80
CA ALA A 58 -30.73 -13.19 4.11
C ALA A 58 -31.19 -12.85 2.68
N ARG A 59 -31.10 -11.58 2.33
CA ARG A 59 -31.47 -11.09 1.01
C ARG A 59 -30.35 -10.28 0.39
N GLU A 60 -30.04 -10.51 -0.87
CA GLU A 60 -29.15 -9.73 -1.68
C GLU A 60 -29.88 -8.50 -2.21
N ILE A 61 -29.33 -7.31 -2.01
CA ILE A 61 -29.78 -6.08 -2.62
C ILE A 61 -28.73 -5.64 -3.62
N ARG A 62 -29.01 -5.72 -4.91
CA ARG A 62 -28.11 -5.21 -5.96
C ARG A 62 -28.41 -3.75 -6.22
N VAL A 63 -27.38 -2.92 -6.32
CA VAL A 63 -27.47 -1.46 -6.47
C VAL A 63 -28.37 -1.01 -7.64
N PHE A 64 -28.50 -1.86 -8.67
CA PHE A 64 -29.31 -1.58 -9.87
C PHE A 64 -30.59 -2.44 -9.99
N GLN A 65 -30.89 -3.29 -9.01
CA GLN A 65 -32.11 -4.11 -9.00
C GLN A 65 -32.95 -3.75 -7.78
N ARG A 66 -34.21 -3.33 -8.04
CA ARG A 66 -35.13 -2.86 -6.98
C ARG A 66 -35.71 -3.97 -6.09
N ALA A 67 -35.64 -5.23 -6.48
CA ALA A 67 -36.22 -6.34 -5.71
C ALA A 67 -35.13 -7.11 -4.94
N PRO A 68 -35.28 -7.29 -3.62
CA PRO A 68 -34.41 -8.16 -2.84
C PRO A 68 -34.59 -9.62 -3.26
N ARG A 69 -33.50 -10.33 -3.52
CA ARG A 69 -33.49 -11.75 -3.87
C ARG A 69 -32.95 -12.57 -2.70
N SER A 70 -33.49 -13.78 -2.48
CA SER A 70 -32.88 -14.73 -1.54
C SER A 70 -31.48 -15.14 -2.03
N ILE A 71 -30.52 -15.19 -1.12
CA ILE A 71 -29.16 -15.62 -1.43
C ILE A 71 -29.16 -17.14 -1.49
N ASN A 72 -28.70 -17.70 -2.60
CA ASN A 72 -28.44 -19.14 -2.72
C ASN A 72 -26.96 -19.39 -2.40
N ALA A 73 -26.69 -20.17 -1.36
CA ALA A 73 -25.33 -20.49 -0.92
C ALA A 73 -24.49 -21.15 -2.03
N ALA A 74 -25.08 -22.06 -2.82
CA ALA A 74 -24.38 -22.70 -3.94
C ALA A 74 -24.04 -21.71 -5.06
N GLU A 75 -24.95 -20.77 -5.35
CA GLU A 75 -24.71 -19.69 -6.32
C GLU A 75 -23.59 -18.75 -5.82
N LEU A 76 -23.60 -18.36 -4.54
CA LEU A 76 -22.54 -17.57 -3.93
C LEU A 76 -21.18 -18.28 -4.01
N GLU A 77 -21.11 -19.54 -3.67
CA GLU A 77 -19.87 -20.31 -3.78
C GLU A 77 -19.37 -20.41 -5.22
N ALA A 78 -20.27 -20.59 -6.19
CA ALA A 78 -19.91 -20.58 -7.60
C ALA A 78 -19.34 -19.21 -8.03
N GLN A 79 -19.96 -18.12 -7.56
CA GLN A 79 -19.50 -16.76 -7.81
C GLN A 79 -18.12 -16.50 -7.18
N LEU A 80 -17.88 -16.93 -5.93
CA LEU A 80 -16.57 -16.78 -5.27
C LEU A 80 -15.49 -17.58 -6.01
N ARG A 81 -15.78 -18.79 -6.45
CA ARG A 81 -14.85 -19.60 -7.28
C ARG A 81 -14.56 -18.92 -8.62
N ALA A 82 -15.58 -18.40 -9.29
CA ALA A 82 -15.41 -17.70 -10.56
C ALA A 82 -14.56 -16.42 -10.39
N ARG A 83 -14.80 -15.68 -9.30
CA ARG A 83 -14.03 -14.48 -8.95
C ARG A 83 -12.56 -14.82 -8.66
N ALA A 84 -12.29 -15.85 -7.84
CA ALA A 84 -10.93 -16.30 -7.57
C ALA A 84 -10.17 -16.65 -8.86
N ARG A 85 -10.79 -17.42 -9.78
CA ARG A 85 -10.19 -17.75 -11.07
C ARG A 85 -9.95 -16.52 -11.96
N ALA A 86 -10.83 -15.54 -11.93
CA ALA A 86 -10.64 -14.30 -12.68
C ALA A 86 -9.45 -13.49 -12.16
N ILE A 87 -9.32 -13.38 -10.84
CA ILE A 87 -8.19 -12.71 -10.17
C ILE A 87 -6.88 -13.44 -10.46
N GLU A 88 -6.87 -14.76 -10.36
CA GLU A 88 -5.69 -15.58 -10.65
C GLU A 88 -5.21 -15.40 -12.10
N ARG A 89 -6.14 -15.41 -13.07
CA ARG A 89 -5.79 -15.14 -14.48
C ARG A 89 -5.26 -13.73 -14.69
N MET A 90 -5.84 -12.74 -14.01
CA MET A 90 -5.37 -11.35 -14.07
C MET A 90 -3.94 -11.23 -13.52
N LEU A 91 -3.67 -11.82 -12.34
CA LEU A 91 -2.34 -11.87 -11.75
C LEU A 91 -1.34 -12.58 -12.67
N ALA A 92 -1.70 -13.76 -13.19
CA ALA A 92 -0.83 -14.54 -14.07
C ALA A 92 -0.46 -13.78 -15.36
N ARG A 93 -1.44 -13.05 -15.95
CA ARG A 93 -1.18 -12.22 -17.12
C ARG A 93 -0.23 -11.09 -16.79
N SER A 94 -0.58 -10.25 -15.79
CA SER A 94 0.23 -9.07 -15.46
C SER A 94 1.64 -9.44 -15.01
N ALA A 95 1.78 -10.50 -14.19
CA ALA A 95 3.09 -10.98 -13.74
C ALA A 95 3.89 -11.60 -14.89
N GLY A 96 3.23 -12.36 -15.79
CA GLY A 96 3.88 -12.95 -16.95
C GLY A 96 4.38 -11.91 -17.97
N GLU A 97 3.60 -10.85 -18.22
CA GLU A 97 4.01 -9.74 -19.09
C GLU A 97 5.24 -8.98 -18.56
N ALA A 98 5.43 -8.99 -17.23
CA ALA A 98 6.55 -8.32 -16.56
C ALA A 98 7.68 -9.26 -16.12
N ASP A 99 7.63 -10.55 -16.49
CA ASP A 99 8.58 -11.60 -16.08
C ASP A 99 8.77 -11.70 -14.56
N VAL A 100 7.69 -11.53 -13.79
CA VAL A 100 7.68 -11.58 -12.34
C VAL A 100 7.28 -12.98 -11.85
N ARG A 101 8.10 -13.57 -10.99
CA ARG A 101 7.73 -14.81 -10.29
C ARG A 101 6.58 -14.55 -9.35
N PHE A 102 5.51 -15.34 -9.45
CA PHE A 102 4.32 -15.14 -8.61
C PHE A 102 3.78 -16.45 -8.04
N ARG A 103 2.98 -16.28 -6.97
CA ARG A 103 2.11 -17.32 -6.38
C ARG A 103 0.72 -16.73 -6.18
N PHE A 104 -0.30 -17.58 -6.30
CA PHE A 104 -1.67 -17.22 -5.95
C PHE A 104 -2.13 -18.03 -4.76
N ARG A 105 -2.65 -17.35 -3.74
CA ARG A 105 -3.22 -17.98 -2.53
C ARG A 105 -4.69 -17.60 -2.43
N ARG A 106 -5.53 -18.62 -2.30
CA ARG A 106 -6.94 -18.49 -1.98
C ARG A 106 -7.16 -19.02 -0.59
N VAL A 107 -7.72 -18.22 0.30
CA VAL A 107 -8.04 -18.59 1.69
C VAL A 107 -9.48 -18.20 2.01
N ARG A 108 -10.07 -18.84 3.01
CA ARG A 108 -11.42 -18.51 3.50
C ARG A 108 -11.30 -18.10 4.96
N GLY A 109 -11.76 -16.89 5.30
CA GLY A 109 -11.68 -16.37 6.65
C GLY A 109 -12.15 -14.93 6.73
N ARG A 110 -11.88 -14.27 7.84
CA ARG A 110 -12.06 -12.83 7.96
C ARG A 110 -10.94 -12.14 7.19
N VAL A 111 -11.31 -11.22 6.30
CA VAL A 111 -10.36 -10.60 5.36
C VAL A 111 -9.19 -9.93 6.09
N ASP A 112 -9.47 -9.15 7.14
CA ASP A 112 -8.44 -8.46 7.93
C ASP A 112 -7.49 -9.44 8.64
N ALA A 113 -8.01 -10.53 9.19
CA ALA A 113 -7.22 -11.53 9.90
C ALA A 113 -6.33 -12.34 8.94
N GLU A 114 -6.87 -12.77 7.80
CA GLU A 114 -6.13 -13.57 6.82
C GLU A 114 -5.02 -12.76 6.14
N VAL A 115 -5.26 -11.48 5.84
CA VAL A 115 -4.23 -10.58 5.29
C VAL A 115 -3.14 -10.37 6.33
N LEU A 116 -3.47 -10.10 7.61
CA LEU A 116 -2.48 -9.98 8.69
C LEU A 116 -1.66 -11.26 8.87
N ALA A 117 -2.31 -12.43 8.89
CA ALA A 117 -1.62 -13.71 9.02
C ALA A 117 -0.64 -13.95 7.85
N ALA A 118 -0.99 -13.51 6.65
CA ALA A 118 -0.13 -13.66 5.47
C ALA A 118 1.11 -12.73 5.47
N THR A 119 1.21 -11.77 6.42
CA THR A 119 2.36 -10.85 6.48
C THR A 119 3.62 -11.45 7.06
N GLY A 120 3.56 -12.59 7.72
CA GLY A 120 4.72 -13.23 8.37
C GLY A 120 5.88 -13.51 7.41
N ASP A 121 5.56 -13.90 6.19
CA ASP A 121 6.53 -14.37 5.19
C ASP A 121 6.84 -13.33 4.10
N VAL A 122 6.43 -12.07 4.24
CA VAL A 122 6.62 -11.04 3.22
C VAL A 122 7.30 -9.80 3.79
N ASP A 123 7.89 -9.01 2.89
CA ASP A 123 8.65 -7.81 3.25
C ASP A 123 7.82 -6.54 3.01
N LEU A 124 6.81 -6.60 2.14
CA LEU A 124 5.91 -5.50 1.80
C LEU A 124 4.50 -6.01 1.53
N VAL A 125 3.50 -5.26 1.96
CA VAL A 125 2.09 -5.50 1.65
C VAL A 125 1.57 -4.38 0.75
N VAL A 126 0.88 -4.74 -0.34
CA VAL A 126 0.26 -3.80 -1.27
C VAL A 126 -1.26 -3.93 -1.19
N LEU A 127 -1.94 -2.84 -0.95
CA LEU A 127 -3.39 -2.78 -0.75
C LEU A 127 -4.03 -1.67 -1.59
N GLY A 128 -5.20 -1.95 -2.14
CA GLY A 128 -6.09 -0.89 -2.58
C GLY A 128 -6.65 -0.11 -1.38
N ARG A 129 -6.87 1.19 -1.53
CA ARG A 129 -7.34 2.07 -0.47
C ARG A 129 -8.72 1.68 0.07
N ALA A 130 -9.65 1.38 -0.82
CA ALA A 130 -11.03 1.04 -0.49
C ALA A 130 -11.45 -0.19 -1.27
N GLY A 131 -11.90 -1.25 -0.62
CA GLY A 131 -12.42 -2.43 -1.31
C GLY A 131 -13.74 -2.16 -2.06
N HIS A 132 -14.61 -3.16 -2.15
CA HIS A 132 -15.89 -3.12 -2.89
C HIS A 132 -16.95 -2.15 -2.33
N SER A 133 -16.75 -1.54 -1.15
CA SER A 133 -17.78 -0.69 -0.54
C SER A 133 -17.96 0.63 -1.29
N PRO A 134 -19.13 0.89 -1.88
CA PRO A 134 -19.40 2.18 -2.55
C PRO A 134 -19.41 3.37 -1.59
N LEU A 135 -19.66 3.13 -0.29
CA LEU A 135 -19.68 4.13 0.76
C LEU A 135 -18.28 4.47 1.28
N ALA A 136 -17.29 3.62 1.00
CA ALA A 136 -15.91 3.79 1.47
C ALA A 136 -15.04 4.67 0.55
N ARG A 137 -15.61 5.37 -0.44
CA ARG A 137 -14.84 6.16 -1.42
C ARG A 137 -13.95 7.25 -0.80
N ARG A 138 -14.28 7.70 0.42
CA ARG A 138 -13.52 8.69 1.20
C ARG A 138 -12.89 8.14 2.47
N ARG A 139 -12.91 6.81 2.69
CA ARG A 139 -12.37 6.19 3.90
C ARG A 139 -11.47 5.01 3.53
N LEU A 140 -10.51 4.74 4.39
CA LEU A 140 -9.72 3.52 4.30
C LEU A 140 -10.61 2.29 4.52
N GLY A 141 -10.41 1.28 3.71
CA GLY A 141 -11.03 -0.04 3.88
C GLY A 141 -10.63 -0.66 5.23
N SER A 142 -11.45 -1.60 5.72
CA SER A 142 -11.21 -2.30 6.99
C SER A 142 -9.85 -3.01 7.01
N THR A 143 -9.46 -3.63 5.90
CA THR A 143 -8.17 -4.32 5.75
C THR A 143 -7.00 -3.35 5.85
N ALA A 144 -7.04 -2.22 5.14
CA ALA A 144 -6.00 -1.20 5.21
C ALA A 144 -5.86 -0.64 6.64
N ARG A 145 -6.99 -0.33 7.31
CA ARG A 145 -6.98 0.10 8.73
C ARG A 145 -6.39 -0.96 9.66
N ALA A 146 -6.77 -2.22 9.49
CA ALA A 146 -6.24 -3.31 10.30
C ALA A 146 -4.73 -3.47 10.13
N MET A 147 -4.24 -3.38 8.88
CA MET A 147 -2.82 -3.43 8.56
C MET A 147 -2.06 -2.27 9.19
N LEU A 148 -2.60 -1.06 9.14
CA LEU A 148 -2.00 0.12 9.76
C LEU A 148 -2.01 0.07 11.29
N ALA A 149 -3.03 -0.51 11.89
CA ALA A 149 -3.13 -0.61 13.35
C ALA A 149 -2.28 -1.74 13.94
N ARG A 150 -2.17 -2.89 13.25
CA ARG A 150 -1.65 -4.14 13.80
C ARG A 150 -0.55 -4.80 12.98
N GLY A 151 -0.37 -4.38 11.72
CA GLY A 151 0.67 -4.94 10.85
C GLY A 151 2.06 -4.49 11.30
N SER A 152 3.08 -5.32 11.10
CA SER A 152 4.50 -5.02 11.37
C SER A 152 5.30 -4.74 10.09
N ARG A 153 4.73 -4.95 8.94
CA ARG A 153 5.39 -4.79 7.64
C ARG A 153 5.05 -3.45 7.00
N PRO A 154 5.92 -2.91 6.17
CA PRO A 154 5.60 -1.78 5.30
C PRO A 154 4.34 -2.03 4.49
N VAL A 155 3.53 -0.98 4.29
CA VAL A 155 2.26 -1.06 3.56
C VAL A 155 2.23 -0.01 2.47
N LEU A 156 2.11 -0.44 1.22
CA LEU A 156 1.86 0.44 0.09
C LEU A 156 0.35 0.53 -0.16
N LEU A 157 -0.17 1.74 -0.04
CA LEU A 157 -1.59 2.05 -0.27
C LEU A 157 -1.77 2.75 -1.62
N LEU A 158 -2.72 2.26 -2.41
CA LEU A 158 -3.04 2.84 -3.72
C LEU A 158 -4.50 3.27 -3.81
N GLY A 159 -4.72 4.48 -4.33
CA GLY A 159 -6.02 4.92 -4.81
C GLY A 159 -6.27 4.42 -6.25
N ARG A 160 -7.52 4.54 -6.72
CA ARG A 160 -8.00 4.03 -8.02
C ARG A 160 -7.19 4.44 -9.26
N ARG A 161 -6.53 5.59 -9.21
CA ARG A 161 -5.79 6.18 -10.34
C ARG A 161 -4.31 6.32 -10.04
N ALA A 162 -3.89 5.91 -8.85
CA ALA A 162 -2.51 6.01 -8.45
C ALA A 162 -1.69 4.95 -9.17
N GLN A 163 -0.63 5.38 -9.82
CA GLN A 163 0.35 4.52 -10.48
C GLN A 163 1.70 4.74 -9.83
N LEU A 164 2.43 3.67 -9.61
CA LEU A 164 3.80 3.76 -9.12
C LEU A 164 4.69 4.35 -10.21
N ARG A 165 5.20 5.55 -9.96
CA ARG A 165 6.06 6.30 -10.90
C ARG A 165 7.18 6.98 -10.15
N GLU A 166 8.06 7.63 -10.87
CA GLU A 166 9.05 8.56 -10.36
C GLU A 166 8.55 10.01 -10.47
N PRO A 167 9.14 10.90 -9.69
CA PRO A 167 10.19 10.72 -8.70
C PRO A 167 9.67 10.09 -7.38
N VAL A 168 10.60 9.49 -6.61
CA VAL A 168 10.35 9.01 -5.26
C VAL A 168 10.53 10.14 -4.27
N PHE A 169 9.54 10.32 -3.39
CA PHE A 169 9.60 11.26 -2.27
C PHE A 169 9.67 10.49 -0.95
N ALA A 170 10.46 10.96 0.00
CA ALA A 170 10.54 10.42 1.35
C ALA A 170 10.35 11.51 2.41
N VAL A 171 9.57 11.23 3.45
CA VAL A 171 9.45 12.10 4.62
C VAL A 171 10.52 11.70 5.65
N PHE A 172 11.24 12.69 6.18
CA PHE A 172 12.27 12.50 7.20
C PHE A 172 12.07 13.46 8.37
N ASP A 173 11.66 12.92 9.51
CA ASP A 173 11.43 13.61 10.78
C ASP A 173 12.48 13.27 11.86
N GLY A 174 13.45 12.41 11.51
CA GLY A 174 14.50 11.95 12.41
C GLY A 174 14.09 10.76 13.29
N SER A 175 12.89 10.23 13.18
CA SER A 175 12.48 9.01 13.88
C SER A 175 13.20 7.77 13.32
N GLU A 176 13.25 6.71 14.11
CA GLU A 176 13.79 5.43 13.61
C GLU A 176 13.00 4.89 12.42
N ALA A 177 11.68 5.11 12.41
CA ALA A 177 10.84 4.73 11.28
C ALA A 177 11.18 5.56 10.03
N ALA A 178 11.50 6.86 10.18
CA ALA A 178 11.94 7.70 9.07
C ALA A 178 13.30 7.26 8.51
N VAL A 179 14.21 6.78 9.35
CA VAL A 179 15.48 6.20 8.88
C VAL A 179 15.22 4.93 8.05
N ARG A 180 14.33 4.04 8.52
CA ARG A 180 13.91 2.85 7.74
C ARG A 180 13.19 3.24 6.46
N ALA A 181 12.28 4.23 6.52
CA ALA A 181 11.57 4.75 5.36
C ALA A 181 12.53 5.32 4.30
N LEU A 182 13.55 6.05 4.74
CA LEU A 182 14.58 6.60 3.86
C LEU A 182 15.37 5.49 3.16
N ALA A 183 15.74 4.41 3.86
CA ALA A 183 16.42 3.27 3.26
C ALA A 183 15.55 2.61 2.16
N VAL A 184 14.26 2.39 2.44
CA VAL A 184 13.33 1.86 1.44
C VAL A 184 13.17 2.81 0.24
N ALA A 185 13.11 4.12 0.49
CA ALA A 185 13.01 5.12 -0.58
C ALA A 185 14.27 5.15 -1.47
N VAL A 186 15.46 4.97 -0.89
CA VAL A 186 16.71 4.83 -1.62
C VAL A 186 16.66 3.61 -2.53
N ASP A 187 16.26 2.45 -2.03
CA ASP A 187 16.14 1.23 -2.84
C ASP A 187 15.15 1.41 -4.01
N LEU A 188 14.05 2.11 -3.76
CA LEU A 188 13.08 2.46 -4.80
C LEU A 188 13.66 3.43 -5.83
N ALA A 189 14.44 4.43 -5.42
CA ALA A 189 14.99 5.44 -6.30
C ALA A 189 16.19 4.96 -7.11
N ARG A 190 17.00 4.00 -6.59
CA ARG A 190 18.28 3.55 -7.20
C ARG A 190 18.19 3.14 -8.65
N ARG A 191 17.07 2.59 -9.09
CA ARG A 191 16.90 2.04 -10.43
C ARG A 191 16.23 3.00 -11.39
N GLY A 192 15.99 4.23 -10.94
CA GLY A 192 15.35 5.25 -11.74
C GLY A 192 16.27 6.40 -12.15
N PRO A 193 15.93 7.14 -13.20
CA PRO A 193 16.71 8.29 -13.66
C PRO A 193 16.50 9.54 -12.81
N GLN A 194 15.44 9.58 -12.00
CA GLN A 194 15.07 10.74 -11.20
C GLN A 194 15.76 10.74 -9.83
N PRO A 195 16.10 11.89 -9.26
CA PRO A 195 16.63 11.97 -7.90
C PRO A 195 15.60 11.55 -6.85
N LEU A 196 16.09 11.06 -5.70
CA LEU A 196 15.26 10.92 -4.52
C LEU A 196 15.02 12.30 -3.90
N HIS A 197 13.75 12.66 -3.68
CA HIS A 197 13.39 13.88 -2.97
C HIS A 197 13.11 13.57 -1.50
N VAL A 198 13.79 14.23 -0.57
CA VAL A 198 13.62 14.04 0.87
C VAL A 198 13.00 15.30 1.49
N LEU A 199 11.78 15.17 2.00
CA LEU A 199 11.07 16.21 2.74
C LEU A 199 11.52 16.14 4.21
N VAL A 200 12.47 16.97 4.59
CA VAL A 200 12.97 17.05 5.98
C VAL A 200 12.08 18.00 6.76
N THR A 201 11.39 17.49 7.79
CA THR A 201 10.37 18.24 8.53
C THR A 201 10.58 18.20 10.03
N ALA A 202 10.28 19.32 10.70
CA ALA A 202 10.20 19.49 12.16
C ALA A 202 9.46 20.79 12.49
N ASP A 203 9.22 21.04 13.78
CA ASP A 203 8.49 22.20 14.29
C ASP A 203 9.32 23.50 14.21
N SER A 204 10.66 23.42 14.14
CA SER A 204 11.53 24.60 14.06
C SER A 204 12.58 24.51 12.96
N ALA A 205 13.03 25.66 12.48
CA ALA A 205 14.04 25.77 11.43
C ALA A 205 15.40 25.19 11.87
N GLU A 206 15.76 25.35 13.15
CA GLU A 206 17.00 24.83 13.73
C GLU A 206 16.96 23.30 13.74
N ARG A 207 15.83 22.71 14.14
CA ARG A 207 15.65 21.25 14.14
C ARG A 207 15.67 20.69 12.71
N VAL A 208 15.02 21.35 11.76
CA VAL A 208 15.07 20.95 10.34
C VAL A 208 16.52 20.98 9.82
N ALA A 209 17.32 21.98 10.19
CA ALA A 209 18.73 22.04 9.79
C ALA A 209 19.56 20.88 10.36
N ALA A 210 19.34 20.54 11.64
CA ALA A 210 19.98 19.39 12.26
C ALA A 210 19.58 18.06 11.57
N LEU A 211 18.28 17.85 11.34
CA LEU A 211 17.76 16.67 10.65
C LEU A 211 18.24 16.57 9.20
N GLN A 212 18.43 17.70 8.53
CA GLN A 212 19.01 17.69 7.18
C GLN A 212 20.46 17.16 7.17
N ALA A 213 21.25 17.45 8.20
CA ALA A 213 22.58 16.88 8.36
C ALA A 213 22.54 15.38 8.67
N GLU A 214 21.54 14.96 9.45
CA GLU A 214 21.30 13.54 9.75
C GLU A 214 20.89 12.76 8.49
N ALA A 215 19.94 13.28 7.71
CA ALA A 215 19.51 12.69 6.45
C ALA A 215 20.66 12.55 5.45
N ARG A 216 21.50 13.57 5.32
CA ARG A 216 22.72 13.51 4.47
C ARG A 216 23.67 12.41 4.91
N ARG A 217 23.87 12.24 6.21
CA ARG A 217 24.74 11.16 6.75
C ARG A 217 24.14 9.76 6.47
N ALA A 218 22.82 9.63 6.58
CA ALA A 218 22.14 8.37 6.27
C ALA A 218 22.19 8.02 4.77
N LEU A 219 22.17 9.02 3.90
CA LEU A 219 22.24 8.86 2.43
C LEU A 219 23.68 8.65 1.92
N ALA A 220 24.69 9.13 2.62
CA ALA A 220 26.09 9.09 2.17
C ALA A 220 26.63 7.70 1.76
N PRO A 221 26.33 6.61 2.48
CA PRO A 221 26.81 5.27 2.09
C PRO A 221 26.24 4.76 0.77
N GLU A 222 25.13 5.32 0.34
CA GLU A 222 24.35 4.83 -0.79
C GLU A 222 24.70 5.52 -2.12
N GLY A 223 25.48 6.62 -2.08
CA GLY A 223 25.98 7.33 -3.26
C GLY A 223 24.88 7.90 -4.17
N GLY A 224 23.65 7.99 -3.66
CA GLY A 224 22.48 8.37 -4.45
C GLY A 224 22.38 9.88 -4.69
N ASN A 225 21.82 10.26 -5.84
CA ASN A 225 21.43 11.63 -6.13
C ASN A 225 20.15 11.96 -5.36
N ALA A 226 20.24 12.72 -4.26
CA ALA A 226 19.11 13.11 -3.42
C ALA A 226 19.00 14.63 -3.29
N VAL A 227 17.78 15.14 -3.41
CA VAL A 227 17.43 16.55 -3.21
C VAL A 227 16.69 16.67 -1.88
N LEU A 228 17.24 17.47 -0.94
CA LEU A 228 16.66 17.67 0.38
C LEU A 228 15.87 18.97 0.42
N HIS A 229 14.59 18.87 0.78
CA HIS A 229 13.66 19.99 0.95
C HIS A 229 13.47 20.28 2.44
N ARG A 230 13.55 21.54 2.84
CA ARG A 230 13.35 21.97 4.24
C ARG A 230 11.90 22.40 4.44
N ILE A 231 11.18 21.73 5.33
CA ILE A 231 9.79 22.01 5.63
C ILE A 231 9.65 22.25 7.13
N VAL A 232 9.07 23.38 7.53
CA VAL A 232 8.87 23.73 8.94
C VAL A 232 7.38 23.71 9.26
N GLY A 233 6.98 23.02 10.32
CA GLY A 233 5.63 23.07 10.87
C GLY A 233 4.54 22.47 9.97
N ALA A 234 4.87 21.55 9.07
CA ALA A 234 3.90 20.89 8.21
C ALA A 234 3.40 19.60 8.84
N ASP A 235 2.09 19.40 8.82
CA ASP A 235 1.46 18.13 9.10
C ASP A 235 1.53 17.18 7.90
N SER A 236 1.08 15.93 8.08
CA SER A 236 1.14 14.89 7.05
C SER A 236 0.32 15.23 5.80
N ALA A 237 -0.81 15.93 5.96
CA ALA A 237 -1.64 16.32 4.83
C ALA A 237 -0.89 17.36 3.97
N ARG A 238 -0.26 18.34 4.60
CA ARG A 238 0.53 19.36 3.92
C ARG A 238 1.78 18.77 3.25
N LEU A 239 2.45 17.81 3.89
CA LEU A 239 3.58 17.08 3.28
C LEU A 239 3.13 16.29 2.04
N ALA A 240 1.96 15.65 2.11
CA ALA A 240 1.39 14.95 0.97
C ALA A 240 1.00 15.89 -0.19
N GLU A 241 0.45 17.08 0.12
CA GLU A 241 0.17 18.13 -0.87
C GLU A 241 1.45 18.61 -1.55
N ILE A 242 2.49 18.93 -0.77
CA ILE A 242 3.80 19.35 -1.30
C ILE A 242 4.38 18.29 -2.23
N ALA A 243 4.33 17.02 -1.84
CA ALA A 243 4.79 15.93 -2.68
C ALA A 243 3.98 15.85 -3.98
N CYS A 244 2.66 15.99 -3.91
CA CYS A 244 1.77 15.96 -5.08
C CYS A 244 2.04 17.13 -6.02
N GLU A 245 2.13 18.37 -5.51
CA GLU A 245 2.42 19.57 -6.28
C GLU A 245 3.79 19.47 -6.98
N ALA A 246 4.74 18.81 -6.34
CA ALA A 246 6.07 18.53 -6.90
C ALA A 246 6.10 17.31 -7.84
N GLY A 247 4.94 16.68 -8.10
CA GLY A 247 4.81 15.57 -9.04
C GLY A 247 5.31 14.21 -8.52
N ALA A 248 5.24 13.96 -7.21
CA ALA A 248 5.65 12.68 -6.63
C ALA A 248 4.97 11.48 -7.31
N GLY A 249 5.77 10.52 -7.72
CA GLY A 249 5.29 9.24 -8.26
C GLY A 249 5.00 8.22 -7.17
N VAL A 250 5.64 8.35 -6.01
CA VAL A 250 5.37 7.63 -4.76
C VAL A 250 5.86 8.46 -3.57
N LEU A 251 5.08 8.51 -2.49
CA LEU A 251 5.47 9.11 -1.22
C LEU A 251 5.77 8.00 -0.19
N VAL A 252 6.98 8.00 0.35
CA VAL A 252 7.41 7.09 1.42
C VAL A 252 7.41 7.85 2.73
N ALA A 253 6.67 7.38 3.73
CA ALA A 253 6.54 8.08 5.00
C ALA A 253 6.68 7.11 6.20
N PRO A 254 7.17 7.59 7.36
CA PRO A 254 7.18 6.80 8.58
C PRO A 254 5.76 6.55 9.07
N ALA A 255 5.44 5.30 9.45
CA ALA A 255 4.11 4.92 9.94
C ALA A 255 3.89 5.26 11.43
N SER A 256 4.91 5.70 12.13
CA SER A 256 4.87 6.13 13.52
C SER A 256 4.58 7.62 13.69
N ASP A 257 4.35 8.36 12.61
CA ASP A 257 3.93 9.75 12.69
C ASP A 257 2.54 9.83 13.35
N PRO A 258 2.41 10.42 14.54
CA PRO A 258 1.12 10.57 15.21
C PRO A 258 0.12 11.42 14.42
N THR A 259 0.58 12.19 13.42
CA THR A 259 -0.28 12.96 12.52
C THR A 259 -0.85 12.10 11.37
N LEU A 260 -0.24 10.92 11.10
CA LEU A 260 -0.75 9.89 10.19
C LEU A 260 -1.68 8.89 10.92
N ASP A 261 -2.54 9.39 11.80
CA ASP A 261 -3.56 8.55 12.38
C ASP A 261 -4.53 8.04 11.29
N ALA A 262 -5.30 7.01 11.61
CA ALA A 262 -6.25 6.41 10.66
C ALA A 262 -7.33 7.41 10.17
N ALA A 263 -7.47 8.57 10.79
CA ALA A 263 -8.39 9.65 10.40
C ALA A 263 -7.73 10.62 9.39
N ALA A 264 -6.46 10.96 9.57
CA ALA A 264 -5.73 11.88 8.67
C ALA A 264 -5.27 11.20 7.37
N LEU A 265 -5.00 9.89 7.42
CA LEU A 265 -4.47 9.12 6.27
C LEU A 265 -5.33 9.16 5.00
N PRO A 266 -6.69 9.11 5.06
CA PRO A 266 -7.50 9.25 3.85
C PRO A 266 -7.34 10.61 3.18
N ALA A 267 -7.22 11.69 3.97
CA ALA A 267 -6.99 13.02 3.46
C ALA A 267 -5.60 13.15 2.81
N ALA A 268 -4.58 12.60 3.46
CA ALA A 268 -3.22 12.56 2.91
C ALA A 268 -3.14 11.76 1.60
N LEU A 269 -3.84 10.61 1.51
CA LEU A 269 -3.93 9.82 0.27
C LEU A 269 -4.70 10.54 -0.85
N ASP A 270 -5.75 11.29 -0.50
CA ASP A 270 -6.49 12.08 -1.48
C ASP A 270 -5.67 13.28 -1.94
N ALA A 271 -4.94 13.93 -1.03
CA ALA A 271 -4.05 15.05 -1.33
C ALA A 271 -2.83 14.61 -2.14
N ALA A 272 -2.20 13.49 -1.78
CA ALA A 272 -1.02 13.00 -2.46
C ALA A 272 -1.25 12.66 -3.94
N GLY A 273 -2.45 12.19 -4.31
CA GLY A 273 -2.73 11.75 -5.69
C GLY A 273 -1.83 10.62 -6.21
N CYS A 274 -0.83 10.22 -5.42
CA CYS A 274 0.17 9.19 -5.70
C CYS A 274 0.08 8.04 -4.68
N PRO A 275 0.73 6.88 -4.94
CA PRO A 275 0.89 5.81 -3.96
C PRO A 275 1.58 6.29 -2.69
N LEU A 276 1.10 5.82 -1.53
CA LEU A 276 1.69 6.10 -0.22
C LEU A 276 2.26 4.82 0.38
N LEU A 277 3.57 4.79 0.59
CA LEU A 277 4.28 3.69 1.24
C LEU A 277 4.58 4.07 2.70
N LEU A 278 3.96 3.36 3.63
CA LEU A 278 4.13 3.55 5.06
C LEU A 278 5.12 2.52 5.61
N VAL A 279 6.18 2.98 6.26
CA VAL A 279 7.26 2.15 6.82
C VAL A 279 7.31 2.33 8.33
N ARG A 280 7.38 1.21 9.05
CA ARG A 280 7.45 1.19 10.53
C ARG A 280 8.84 1.00 11.04
#